data_3689c1d43646e541e65ef4d78af0a182
#
_entry.id   3689c1d43646e541e65ef4d78af0a182
#
_cell.length_a   1.000
_cell.length_b   1.000
_cell.length_c   1.000
_cell.angle_alpha   90.00
_cell.angle_beta   90.00
_cell.angle_gamma   90.00
#
_symmetry.space_group_name_H-M   'P 1'
#
loop_
_entity.id
_entity.type
_entity.pdbx_description
1 polymer ?
#
loop_
_entity_poly.entity_id
_entity_poly.type
_entity_poly.pdbx_seq_one_letter_code
_entity_poly.pdbx_strand_id
1 'polypeptide(L)'
;MKKKIGLFMLSLVLLLSFSPFGASSQAATVYKGTFESITYTETTLKDGTVQRTNPKLTIKNSAGRTTTLNLTESTYYYINGTKTNSNGFKKGMEIEATVNLRNVTRLDGKSAVEEGAIVEKSKQQAGVVTKIDPNGMFVQVKLDSGLEKQYYINSETAYVKGKSHVDISTLYEGDRVKLKFSSAASSVVTEIEIIQTGTLVHHLYKGQLQTVNVRNNHFIVTNAQPFEDWAFGTRPTNNLTTFSFSSNTTIYAGNKKINKNQLQYYRNSDVYYVTTKQFGREMVEKVVVLENNERTFYDQITTVDTSKQFFRLKNYGLMYYHNGSILVRNGRLVEPSTLSAWGTAFVLTDGVTKNNTTHVVNITNDSFLSPNLATHELYFGRLSLVEQDNYLLEMDDYTKLDSGSHAWLYEEEEAKTLSFSNSTVVTQSVGSTGVAIASSLQVHEGKYGYFYVKDGHIQAVHLVGRDKLQPTTTLAGRIASINIIDKGSIGVDATAELAVKDVSQWYEGAWLDTGRLEHLQLSQVLIIKDRKRITIDQLKPNDRIVIFTDDMFDAQIILVNE
;
A
#
# COMPACT_ATOMS: atom_id res chain seq x y z
N MET A 1 -40.07 -39.68 -54.34
CA MET A 1 -40.11 -38.82 -53.14
C MET A 1 -41.11 -39.22 -52.03
N LYS A 2 -41.66 -40.45 -52.03
CA LYS A 2 -42.67 -40.86 -51.00
C LYS A 2 -42.15 -41.84 -49.97
N LYS A 3 -40.89 -42.27 -49.98
CA LYS A 3 -40.30 -43.23 -49.01
C LYS A 3 -39.46 -42.59 -47.87
N LYS A 4 -39.18 -41.30 -47.92
CA LYS A 4 -38.39 -40.60 -46.87
C LYS A 4 -39.22 -39.95 -45.77
N ILE A 5 -40.53 -39.77 -45.97
CA ILE A 5 -41.43 -39.13 -45.00
C ILE A 5 -41.89 -40.12 -43.92
N GLY A 6 -42.00 -41.41 -44.25
CA GLY A 6 -42.39 -42.44 -43.29
C GLY A 6 -41.33 -42.75 -42.23
N LEU A 7 -40.04 -42.59 -42.54
CA LEU A 7 -38.96 -42.85 -41.61
C LEU A 7 -38.75 -41.70 -40.58
N PHE A 8 -39.15 -40.50 -40.94
CA PHE A 8 -39.04 -39.33 -40.05
C PHE A 8 -40.18 -39.31 -39.00
N MET A 9 -41.34 -39.80 -39.36
CA MET A 9 -42.47 -39.92 -38.41
C MET A 9 -42.23 -41.05 -37.40
N LEU A 10 -41.55 -42.15 -37.79
CA LEU A 10 -41.25 -43.26 -36.87
C LEU A 10 -40.15 -42.90 -35.87
N SER A 11 -39.19 -42.02 -36.24
CA SER A 11 -38.16 -41.52 -35.32
C SER A 11 -38.73 -40.47 -34.35
N LEU A 12 -39.76 -39.72 -34.73
CA LEU A 12 -40.42 -38.74 -33.86
C LEU A 12 -41.30 -39.40 -32.79
N VAL A 13 -41.92 -40.54 -33.11
CA VAL A 13 -42.75 -41.31 -32.17
C VAL A 13 -41.87 -42.08 -31.17
N LEU A 14 -40.68 -42.53 -31.55
CA LEU A 14 -39.73 -43.16 -30.63
C LEU A 14 -39.05 -42.15 -29.67
N LEU A 15 -38.91 -40.87 -30.03
CA LEU A 15 -38.39 -39.84 -29.17
C LEU A 15 -39.40 -39.32 -28.13
N LEU A 16 -40.66 -39.55 -28.32
CA LEU A 16 -41.72 -39.19 -27.36
C LEU A 16 -42.02 -40.26 -26.30
N SER A 17 -41.46 -41.47 -26.45
CA SER A 17 -41.64 -42.56 -25.47
C SER A 17 -40.55 -42.72 -24.40
N PHE A 18 -39.51 -41.87 -24.46
CA PHE A 18 -38.54 -41.71 -23.35
C PHE A 18 -38.73 -40.37 -22.66
N SER A 19 -39.90 -40.16 -22.08
CA SER A 19 -40.04 -39.18 -21.00
C SER A 19 -39.36 -39.80 -19.76
N PRO A 20 -38.25 -39.25 -19.24
CA PRO A 20 -37.79 -39.69 -17.92
C PRO A 20 -38.93 -39.37 -16.96
N PHE A 21 -39.31 -40.34 -16.16
CA PHE A 21 -40.18 -40.14 -15.01
C PHE A 21 -39.66 -38.89 -14.27
N GLY A 22 -40.39 -37.81 -14.37
CA GLY A 22 -40.12 -36.60 -13.66
C GLY A 22 -40.17 -36.90 -12.17
N ALA A 23 -39.01 -36.95 -11.53
CA ALA A 23 -38.95 -36.67 -10.11
C ALA A 23 -39.70 -35.33 -9.96
N SER A 24 -40.87 -35.35 -9.37
CA SER A 24 -41.58 -34.11 -9.00
C SER A 24 -40.66 -33.35 -8.07
N SER A 25 -39.95 -32.37 -8.62
CA SER A 25 -39.28 -31.38 -7.77
C SER A 25 -40.40 -30.68 -7.02
N GLN A 26 -40.61 -31.05 -5.77
CA GLN A 26 -41.54 -30.32 -4.91
C GLN A 26 -41.08 -28.88 -4.94
N ALA A 27 -41.91 -27.98 -5.54
CA ALA A 27 -41.60 -26.57 -5.64
C ALA A 27 -41.38 -26.04 -4.23
N ALA A 28 -40.20 -25.47 -3.97
CA ALA A 28 -39.89 -24.86 -2.67
C ALA A 28 -40.94 -23.77 -2.40
N THR A 29 -41.62 -23.87 -1.28
CA THR A 29 -42.61 -22.87 -0.88
C THR A 29 -41.91 -21.66 -0.25
N VAL A 30 -42.26 -20.49 -0.68
CA VAL A 30 -41.70 -19.23 -0.17
C VAL A 30 -42.70 -18.56 0.77
N TYR A 31 -42.26 -18.32 2.00
CA TYR A 31 -43.01 -17.55 3.01
C TYR A 31 -42.44 -16.16 3.14
N LYS A 32 -43.29 -15.12 2.97
CA LYS A 32 -42.90 -13.71 3.14
C LYS A 32 -43.63 -13.12 4.35
N GLY A 33 -42.94 -12.30 5.12
CA GLY A 33 -43.50 -11.62 6.28
C GLY A 33 -42.47 -10.91 7.11
N THR A 34 -42.81 -10.62 8.36
CA THR A 34 -41.90 -10.04 9.34
C THR A 34 -41.39 -11.10 10.30
N PHE A 35 -40.12 -10.99 10.67
CA PHE A 35 -39.48 -11.83 11.68
C PHE A 35 -40.06 -11.52 13.06
N GLU A 36 -40.57 -12.52 13.75
CA GLU A 36 -41.03 -12.36 15.15
C GLU A 36 -40.03 -12.91 16.15
N SER A 37 -39.58 -14.17 15.98
CA SER A 37 -38.62 -14.79 16.90
C SER A 37 -38.04 -16.10 16.34
N ILE A 38 -36.91 -16.51 16.91
CA ILE A 38 -36.44 -17.89 16.87
C ILE A 38 -36.52 -18.43 18.30
N THR A 39 -37.20 -19.53 18.47
CA THR A 39 -37.35 -20.24 19.75
C THR A 39 -36.62 -21.55 19.70
N TYR A 40 -36.12 -22.01 20.85
CA TYR A 40 -35.37 -23.26 21.00
C TYR A 40 -36.05 -24.15 22.06
N THR A 41 -35.89 -25.45 21.94
CA THR A 41 -36.15 -26.36 23.02
C THR A 41 -34.92 -26.39 23.92
N GLU A 42 -35.08 -26.00 25.19
CA GLU A 42 -33.98 -26.01 26.17
C GLU A 42 -34.05 -27.28 27.01
N THR A 43 -32.92 -27.98 27.14
CA THR A 43 -32.76 -29.16 27.99
C THR A 43 -31.55 -28.91 28.89
N THR A 44 -31.76 -28.93 30.20
CA THR A 44 -30.68 -28.84 31.18
C THR A 44 -30.03 -30.22 31.34
N LEU A 45 -28.75 -30.32 31.03
CA LEU A 45 -27.97 -31.54 31.21
C LEU A 45 -27.59 -31.73 32.69
N LYS A 46 -27.14 -32.95 33.05
CA LYS A 46 -26.78 -33.29 34.44
C LYS A 46 -25.61 -32.50 35.01
N ASP A 47 -24.82 -31.87 34.16
CA ASP A 47 -23.71 -30.96 34.51
C ASP A 47 -24.12 -29.49 34.68
N GLY A 48 -25.43 -29.20 34.58
CA GLY A 48 -25.98 -27.82 34.70
C GLY A 48 -25.90 -27.03 33.40
N THR A 49 -25.35 -27.56 32.32
CA THR A 49 -25.33 -26.85 31.02
C THR A 49 -26.69 -26.91 30.34
N VAL A 50 -27.12 -25.81 29.72
CA VAL A 50 -28.37 -25.73 28.96
C VAL A 50 -28.06 -25.99 27.49
N GLN A 51 -28.56 -27.13 26.99
CA GLN A 51 -28.50 -27.44 25.57
C GLN A 51 -29.74 -26.92 24.86
N ARG A 52 -29.54 -26.15 23.79
CA ARG A 52 -30.58 -25.61 22.92
C ARG A 52 -30.69 -26.45 21.66
N THR A 53 -31.85 -27.02 21.42
CA THR A 53 -32.14 -27.85 20.26
C THR A 53 -33.40 -27.38 19.55
N ASN A 54 -33.67 -27.95 18.35
CA ASN A 54 -34.88 -27.71 17.57
C ASN A 54 -35.28 -26.25 17.39
N PRO A 55 -34.42 -25.42 16.75
CA PRO A 55 -34.74 -24.02 16.50
C PRO A 55 -35.97 -23.90 15.60
N LYS A 56 -36.90 -23.00 15.98
CA LYS A 56 -38.15 -22.74 15.24
C LYS A 56 -38.24 -21.25 14.93
N LEU A 57 -38.42 -20.91 13.67
CA LEU A 57 -38.65 -19.57 13.16
C LEU A 57 -40.14 -19.24 13.19
N THR A 58 -40.52 -18.14 13.80
CA THR A 58 -41.87 -17.59 13.73
C THR A 58 -41.90 -16.36 12.82
N ILE A 59 -42.74 -16.43 11.78
CA ILE A 59 -42.97 -15.38 10.79
C ILE A 59 -44.39 -14.85 10.95
N LYS A 60 -44.58 -13.54 10.89
CA LYS A 60 -45.89 -12.89 10.87
C LYS A 60 -46.12 -12.33 9.46
N ASN A 61 -47.23 -12.74 8.81
CA ASN A 61 -47.57 -12.25 7.49
C ASN A 61 -48.28 -10.88 7.55
N SER A 62 -48.55 -10.26 6.39
CA SER A 62 -49.24 -8.98 6.28
C SER A 62 -50.66 -8.96 6.85
N ALA A 63 -51.32 -10.13 6.97
CA ALA A 63 -52.63 -10.28 7.61
C ALA A 63 -52.56 -10.47 9.13
N GLY A 64 -51.35 -10.37 9.73
CA GLY A 64 -51.14 -10.52 11.17
C GLY A 64 -51.10 -11.98 11.65
N ARG A 65 -51.22 -12.98 10.76
CA ARG A 65 -51.14 -14.40 11.14
C ARG A 65 -49.70 -14.86 11.25
N THR A 66 -49.42 -15.66 12.28
CA THR A 66 -48.10 -16.23 12.52
C THR A 66 -47.98 -17.62 11.94
N THR A 67 -46.83 -17.94 11.36
CA THR A 67 -46.47 -19.28 10.89
C THR A 67 -45.14 -19.69 11.53
N THR A 68 -45.06 -20.90 12.05
CA THR A 68 -43.84 -21.44 12.65
C THR A 68 -43.24 -22.52 11.73
N LEU A 69 -41.95 -22.34 11.42
CA LEU A 69 -41.16 -23.21 10.52
C LEU A 69 -39.94 -23.72 11.26
N ASN A 70 -39.45 -24.90 10.89
CA ASN A 70 -38.26 -25.49 11.50
C ASN A 70 -37.00 -24.88 10.85
N LEU A 71 -36.02 -24.55 11.67
CA LEU A 71 -34.66 -24.27 11.20
C LEU A 71 -33.81 -25.54 11.42
N THR A 72 -32.86 -25.75 10.54
CA THR A 72 -31.92 -26.87 10.58
C THR A 72 -30.49 -26.37 10.51
N GLU A 73 -29.51 -27.21 10.78
CA GLU A 73 -28.10 -26.89 10.62
C GLU A 73 -27.72 -26.50 9.18
N SER A 74 -28.49 -26.99 8.22
CA SER A 74 -28.33 -26.71 6.79
C SER A 74 -29.06 -25.42 6.32
N THR A 75 -29.69 -24.68 7.24
CA THR A 75 -30.36 -23.43 6.88
C THR A 75 -29.33 -22.33 6.57
N TYR A 76 -29.43 -21.72 5.38
CA TYR A 76 -28.61 -20.59 4.99
C TYR A 76 -29.28 -19.27 5.38
N TYR A 77 -28.53 -18.36 5.96
CA TYR A 77 -29.00 -17.07 6.44
C TYR A 77 -28.35 -15.93 5.68
N TYR A 78 -29.18 -14.98 5.19
CA TYR A 78 -28.69 -13.79 4.49
C TYR A 78 -29.46 -12.56 4.98
N ILE A 79 -28.77 -11.42 5.12
CA ILE A 79 -29.37 -10.09 5.32
C ILE A 79 -28.84 -9.17 4.24
N ASN A 80 -29.73 -8.54 3.45
CA ASN A 80 -29.36 -7.72 2.31
C ASN A 80 -28.37 -8.39 1.35
N GLY A 81 -28.51 -9.71 1.14
CA GLY A 81 -27.64 -10.52 0.29
C GLY A 81 -26.32 -10.97 0.93
N THR A 82 -25.99 -10.50 2.13
CA THR A 82 -24.78 -10.88 2.86
C THR A 82 -25.05 -12.07 3.77
N LYS A 83 -24.18 -13.10 3.71
CA LYS A 83 -24.27 -14.30 4.56
C LYS A 83 -24.11 -13.91 6.03
N THR A 84 -24.98 -14.42 6.88
CA THR A 84 -25.01 -14.16 8.32
C THR A 84 -25.37 -15.43 9.09
N ASN A 85 -25.76 -15.30 10.34
CA ASN A 85 -26.29 -16.38 11.18
C ASN A 85 -27.68 -16.00 11.75
N SER A 86 -28.28 -16.91 12.47
CA SER A 86 -29.62 -16.73 13.06
C SER A 86 -29.74 -15.51 14.00
N ASN A 87 -28.65 -15.08 14.64
CA ASN A 87 -28.63 -13.95 15.57
C ASN A 87 -28.71 -12.58 14.88
N GLY A 88 -28.46 -12.52 13.56
CA GLY A 88 -28.55 -11.31 12.77
C GLY A 88 -29.98 -10.79 12.58
N PHE A 89 -30.98 -11.68 12.72
CA PHE A 89 -32.38 -11.32 12.49
C PHE A 89 -32.99 -10.64 13.72
N LYS A 90 -33.71 -9.56 13.50
CA LYS A 90 -34.34 -8.75 14.54
C LYS A 90 -35.85 -8.73 14.35
N LYS A 91 -36.60 -8.67 15.46
CA LYS A 91 -38.05 -8.58 15.42
C LYS A 91 -38.52 -7.40 14.58
N GLY A 92 -39.49 -7.65 13.69
CA GLY A 92 -39.99 -6.65 12.74
C GLY A 92 -39.24 -6.56 11.41
N MET A 93 -38.12 -7.29 11.23
CA MET A 93 -37.38 -7.33 9.98
C MET A 93 -38.22 -8.02 8.90
N GLU A 94 -38.32 -7.46 7.70
CA GLU A 94 -38.90 -8.15 6.56
C GLU A 94 -38.04 -9.35 6.17
N ILE A 95 -38.68 -10.51 6.07
CA ILE A 95 -38.00 -11.74 5.74
C ILE A 95 -38.73 -12.53 4.64
N GLU A 96 -37.93 -13.30 3.91
CA GLU A 96 -38.37 -14.28 2.94
C GLU A 96 -37.72 -15.63 3.28
N ALA A 97 -38.56 -16.63 3.59
CA ALA A 97 -38.10 -17.98 3.93
C ALA A 97 -38.44 -18.95 2.80
N THR A 98 -37.42 -19.56 2.22
CA THR A 98 -37.58 -20.68 1.27
C THR A 98 -37.66 -21.98 2.06
N VAL A 99 -38.71 -22.72 1.89
CA VAL A 99 -39.09 -23.88 2.74
C VAL A 99 -39.29 -25.13 1.91
N ASN A 100 -38.73 -26.23 2.39
CA ASN A 100 -39.01 -27.57 1.88
C ASN A 100 -39.51 -28.43 3.04
N LEU A 101 -40.72 -29.02 2.92
CA LEU A 101 -41.34 -29.88 3.94
C LEU A 101 -41.32 -29.29 5.37
N ARG A 102 -41.68 -27.99 5.54
CA ARG A 102 -41.61 -27.22 6.78
C ARG A 102 -40.21 -26.87 7.29
N ASN A 103 -39.15 -27.30 6.65
CA ASN A 103 -37.79 -26.93 7.00
C ASN A 103 -37.33 -25.73 6.14
N VAL A 104 -36.86 -24.69 6.77
CA VAL A 104 -36.29 -23.54 6.09
C VAL A 104 -34.93 -23.94 5.53
N THR A 105 -34.79 -23.86 4.21
CA THR A 105 -33.51 -24.06 3.52
C THR A 105 -32.71 -22.77 3.38
N ARG A 106 -33.44 -21.64 3.23
CA ARG A 106 -32.83 -20.31 3.12
C ARG A 106 -33.73 -19.27 3.78
N LEU A 107 -33.13 -18.39 4.57
CA LEU A 107 -33.78 -17.26 5.19
C LEU A 107 -33.07 -15.97 4.76
N ASP A 108 -33.78 -15.14 4.01
CA ASP A 108 -33.32 -13.83 3.56
C ASP A 108 -34.04 -12.76 4.39
N GLY A 109 -33.28 -11.83 4.96
CA GLY A 109 -33.77 -10.66 5.66
C GLY A 109 -33.47 -9.39 4.90
N LYS A 110 -34.43 -8.46 4.93
CA LYS A 110 -34.19 -7.07 4.53
C LYS A 110 -34.12 -6.24 5.79
N SER A 111 -32.98 -5.64 6.05
CA SER A 111 -32.87 -4.60 7.06
C SER A 111 -33.58 -3.36 6.53
N ALA A 112 -34.84 -3.15 6.92
CA ALA A 112 -35.45 -1.85 6.80
C ALA A 112 -34.73 -0.93 7.78
N VAL A 113 -34.03 0.06 7.27
CA VAL A 113 -33.61 1.21 8.06
C VAL A 113 -34.90 2.00 8.29
N GLU A 114 -35.52 1.83 9.46
CA GLU A 114 -36.58 2.75 9.87
C GLU A 114 -35.96 4.15 9.96
N GLU A 115 -36.57 5.14 9.28
CA GLU A 115 -36.28 6.55 9.51
C GLU A 115 -36.47 6.83 11.00
N GLY A 116 -35.35 7.06 11.71
CA GLY A 116 -35.34 7.29 13.16
C GLY A 116 -34.74 6.15 14.00
N ALA A 117 -34.49 4.96 13.45
CA ALA A 117 -33.57 4.03 14.09
C ALA A 117 -32.19 4.70 14.11
N ILE A 118 -31.58 4.79 15.27
CA ILE A 118 -30.14 5.08 15.37
C ILE A 118 -29.45 3.88 14.73
N VAL A 119 -29.32 3.91 13.40
CA VAL A 119 -28.30 3.13 12.74
C VAL A 119 -27.02 3.61 13.40
N GLU A 120 -26.31 2.74 14.13
CA GLU A 120 -24.93 3.03 14.46
C GLU A 120 -24.27 3.33 13.12
N LYS A 121 -24.20 4.63 12.80
CA LYS A 121 -23.54 5.09 11.58
C LYS A 121 -22.18 4.44 11.63
N SER A 122 -21.91 3.59 10.70
CA SER A 122 -20.58 3.02 10.52
C SER A 122 -19.62 4.19 10.63
N LYS A 123 -18.84 4.20 11.69
CA LYS A 123 -17.94 5.31 11.97
C LYS A 123 -17.09 5.53 10.74
N GLN A 124 -17.16 6.71 10.17
CA GLN A 124 -16.31 7.14 9.09
C GLN A 124 -15.46 8.28 9.60
N GLN A 125 -14.20 8.25 9.28
CA GLN A 125 -13.27 9.31 9.62
C GLN A 125 -12.40 9.60 8.39
N ALA A 126 -12.01 10.85 8.22
CA ALA A 126 -11.11 11.26 7.17
C ALA A 126 -9.93 12.02 7.77
N GLY A 127 -8.80 11.90 7.11
CA GLY A 127 -7.56 12.55 7.55
C GLY A 127 -6.40 12.24 6.63
N VAL A 128 -5.21 12.62 7.07
CA VAL A 128 -3.94 12.37 6.36
C VAL A 128 -3.17 11.30 7.12
N VAL A 129 -2.68 10.29 6.41
CA VAL A 129 -1.82 9.25 6.97
C VAL A 129 -0.51 9.88 7.40
N THR A 130 -0.15 9.75 8.66
CA THR A 130 1.09 10.28 9.23
C THR A 130 2.14 9.21 9.45
N LYS A 131 1.70 7.96 9.68
CA LYS A 131 2.59 6.81 9.84
C LYS A 131 1.88 5.53 9.43
N ILE A 132 2.62 4.64 8.81
CA ILE A 132 2.21 3.27 8.53
C ILE A 132 3.13 2.35 9.33
N ASP A 133 2.52 1.42 10.08
CA ASP A 133 3.30 0.41 10.78
C ASP A 133 4.01 -0.51 9.78
N PRO A 134 5.30 -0.73 9.92
CA PRO A 134 6.07 -1.60 9.05
C PRO A 134 5.53 -3.03 8.95
N ASN A 135 5.03 -3.55 10.07
CA ASN A 135 4.46 -4.89 10.14
C ASN A 135 2.98 -4.93 9.67
N GLY A 136 2.45 -3.80 9.17
CA GLY A 136 1.08 -3.72 8.69
C GLY A 136 0.01 -3.91 9.76
N MET A 137 0.31 -3.59 11.03
CA MET A 137 -0.63 -3.77 12.14
C MET A 137 -1.48 -2.54 12.43
N PHE A 138 -0.97 -1.35 12.11
CA PHE A 138 -1.71 -0.10 12.33
C PHE A 138 -1.33 1.00 11.34
N VAL A 139 -2.20 2.00 11.25
CA VAL A 139 -1.93 3.29 10.61
C VAL A 139 -2.19 4.41 11.60
N GLN A 140 -1.33 5.45 11.62
CA GLN A 140 -1.63 6.70 12.31
C GLN A 140 -2.20 7.69 11.31
N VAL A 141 -3.27 8.36 11.70
CA VAL A 141 -3.96 9.31 10.84
C VAL A 141 -4.23 10.60 11.63
N LYS A 142 -3.78 11.71 11.09
CA LYS A 142 -4.18 13.03 11.55
C LYS A 142 -5.54 13.33 10.94
N LEU A 143 -6.56 13.27 11.77
CA LEU A 143 -7.94 13.50 11.37
C LEU A 143 -8.18 14.97 11.01
N ASP A 144 -9.23 15.22 10.25
CA ASP A 144 -9.67 16.58 9.89
C ASP A 144 -10.04 17.41 11.12
N SER A 145 -10.33 16.77 12.25
CA SER A 145 -10.51 17.43 13.57
C SER A 145 -9.21 17.95 14.19
N GLY A 146 -8.04 17.67 13.56
CA GLY A 146 -6.72 17.99 14.09
C GLY A 146 -6.13 16.95 15.05
N LEU A 147 -6.92 15.97 15.49
CA LEU A 147 -6.45 14.90 16.38
C LEU A 147 -5.68 13.85 15.59
N GLU A 148 -4.54 13.43 16.11
CA GLU A 148 -3.81 12.29 15.59
C GLU A 148 -4.20 11.02 16.34
N LYS A 149 -4.57 9.97 15.61
CA LYS A 149 -5.03 8.69 16.16
C LYS A 149 -4.42 7.51 15.43
N GLN A 150 -4.17 6.47 16.22
CA GLN A 150 -3.76 5.17 15.71
C GLN A 150 -4.98 4.29 15.49
N TYR A 151 -5.01 3.60 14.35
CA TYR A 151 -6.06 2.66 13.97
C TYR A 151 -5.43 1.35 13.55
N TYR A 152 -6.01 0.24 14.01
CA TYR A 152 -5.51 -1.09 13.68
C TYR A 152 -6.02 -1.55 12.31
N ILE A 153 -5.15 -2.22 11.59
CA ILE A 153 -5.44 -2.87 10.30
C ILE A 153 -5.10 -4.34 10.41
N ASN A 154 -5.69 -5.15 9.57
CA ASN A 154 -5.46 -6.58 9.52
C ASN A 154 -5.63 -7.11 8.08
N SER A 155 -5.52 -8.40 7.87
CA SER A 155 -5.67 -9.04 6.55
C SER A 155 -7.06 -8.87 5.91
N GLU A 156 -8.08 -8.51 6.70
CA GLU A 156 -9.45 -8.27 6.22
C GLU A 156 -9.69 -6.79 5.86
N THR A 157 -8.74 -5.90 6.19
CA THR A 157 -8.85 -4.49 5.85
C THR A 157 -8.78 -4.31 4.34
N ALA A 158 -9.85 -3.77 3.75
CA ALA A 158 -9.89 -3.47 2.32
C ALA A 158 -9.23 -2.10 2.04
N TYR A 159 -8.49 -2.02 0.96
CA TYR A 159 -7.90 -0.77 0.47
C TYR A 159 -8.53 -0.43 -0.88
N VAL A 160 -8.98 0.81 -1.03
CA VAL A 160 -9.70 1.27 -2.23
C VAL A 160 -9.10 2.57 -2.73
N LYS A 161 -8.84 2.65 -4.04
CA LYS A 161 -8.42 3.89 -4.72
C LYS A 161 -9.33 4.13 -5.93
N GLY A 162 -10.15 5.16 -5.85
CA GLY A 162 -11.21 5.39 -6.84
C GLY A 162 -12.26 4.28 -6.81
N LYS A 163 -12.33 3.46 -7.87
CA LYS A 163 -13.27 2.33 -7.96
C LYS A 163 -12.59 0.96 -7.84
N SER A 164 -11.28 0.94 -7.65
CA SER A 164 -10.48 -0.29 -7.67
C SER A 164 -10.06 -0.68 -6.27
N HIS A 165 -10.13 -1.96 -5.96
CA HIS A 165 -9.44 -2.52 -4.80
C HIS A 165 -7.94 -2.55 -5.10
N VAL A 166 -7.17 -2.04 -4.15
CA VAL A 166 -5.71 -1.96 -4.24
C VAL A 166 -5.08 -2.65 -3.03
N ASP A 167 -3.79 -2.76 -3.04
CA ASP A 167 -3.03 -3.33 -1.94
C ASP A 167 -2.55 -2.24 -0.96
N ILE A 168 -2.21 -2.62 0.29
CA ILE A 168 -1.67 -1.70 1.30
C ILE A 168 -0.38 -1.01 0.82
N SER A 169 0.38 -1.64 -0.08
CA SER A 169 1.57 -1.04 -0.70
C SER A 169 1.28 0.22 -1.52
N THR A 170 0.01 0.46 -1.85
CA THR A 170 -0.44 1.67 -2.54
C THR A 170 -0.71 2.83 -1.57
N LEU A 171 -0.74 2.56 -0.26
CA LEU A 171 -0.96 3.55 0.77
C LEU A 171 0.37 4.13 1.24
N TYR A 172 0.47 5.45 1.26
CA TYR A 172 1.68 6.16 1.68
C TYR A 172 1.39 7.19 2.76
N GLU A 173 2.40 7.50 3.53
CA GLU A 173 2.36 8.62 4.46
C GLU A 173 2.23 9.93 3.67
N GLY A 174 1.31 10.77 4.10
CA GLY A 174 0.88 11.97 3.38
C GLY A 174 -0.34 11.76 2.47
N ASP A 175 -0.81 10.53 2.28
CA ASP A 175 -2.05 10.27 1.57
C ASP A 175 -3.26 10.70 2.40
N ARG A 176 -4.24 11.30 1.73
CA ARG A 176 -5.53 11.59 2.34
C ARG A 176 -6.46 10.40 2.20
N VAL A 177 -6.96 9.94 3.32
CA VAL A 177 -7.77 8.73 3.40
C VAL A 177 -9.12 8.96 4.07
N LYS A 178 -10.06 8.11 3.73
CA LYS A 178 -11.31 7.93 4.46
C LYS A 178 -11.31 6.52 5.04
N LEU A 179 -11.51 6.44 6.33
CA LEU A 179 -11.52 5.20 7.11
C LEU A 179 -12.96 4.79 7.39
N LYS A 180 -13.28 3.53 7.19
CA LYS A 180 -14.56 2.92 7.58
C LYS A 180 -14.32 1.87 8.66
N PHE A 181 -15.25 1.75 9.57
CA PHE A 181 -15.19 0.87 10.73
C PHE A 181 -16.46 0.02 10.79
N SER A 182 -16.37 -1.18 11.35
CA SER A 182 -17.51 -2.06 11.55
C SER A 182 -18.53 -1.52 12.55
N SER A 183 -18.07 -0.74 13.53
CA SER A 183 -18.92 -0.10 14.55
C SER A 183 -18.32 1.23 15.03
N ALA A 184 -19.13 2.05 15.68
CA ALA A 184 -18.69 3.35 16.22
C ALA A 184 -17.60 3.21 17.29
N ALA A 185 -17.58 2.12 18.04
CA ALA A 185 -16.61 1.84 19.10
C ALA A 185 -15.32 1.18 18.58
N SER A 186 -15.31 0.68 17.32
CA SER A 186 -14.15 -0.03 16.77
C SER A 186 -12.97 0.91 16.53
N SER A 187 -11.76 0.44 16.84
CA SER A 187 -10.50 1.02 16.42
C SER A 187 -9.86 0.21 15.26
N VAL A 188 -10.49 -0.90 14.85
CA VAL A 188 -10.06 -1.69 13.70
C VAL A 188 -10.75 -1.18 12.45
N VAL A 189 -9.95 -0.84 11.44
CA VAL A 189 -10.43 -0.32 10.16
C VAL A 189 -10.86 -1.49 9.26
N THR A 190 -12.05 -1.40 8.69
CA THR A 190 -12.54 -2.37 7.71
C THR A 190 -12.21 -1.98 6.28
N GLU A 191 -12.12 -0.66 6.01
CA GLU A 191 -11.77 -0.15 4.69
C GLU A 191 -11.01 1.17 4.81
N ILE A 192 -9.93 1.29 4.03
CA ILE A 192 -9.18 2.52 3.82
C ILE A 192 -9.39 2.94 2.36
N GLU A 193 -10.12 4.03 2.15
CA GLU A 193 -10.30 4.64 0.84
C GLU A 193 -9.27 5.77 0.66
N ILE A 194 -8.36 5.63 -0.30
CA ILE A 194 -7.39 6.67 -0.66
C ILE A 194 -8.11 7.71 -1.52
N ILE A 195 -8.46 8.84 -0.91
CA ILE A 195 -9.20 9.93 -1.57
C ILE A 195 -8.26 10.76 -2.43
N GLN A 196 -7.06 11.01 -1.90
CA GLN A 196 -6.05 11.81 -2.58
C GLN A 196 -4.67 11.30 -2.17
N THR A 197 -3.84 11.03 -3.16
CA THR A 197 -2.42 10.74 -2.94
C THR A 197 -1.73 12.01 -2.46
N GLY A 198 -0.80 11.88 -1.53
CA GLY A 198 0.07 12.98 -1.11
C GLY A 198 0.72 13.63 -2.33
N THR A 199 0.93 14.93 -2.26
CA THR A 199 1.45 15.71 -3.40
C THR A 199 2.85 15.22 -3.78
N LEU A 200 2.98 14.53 -4.92
CA LEU A 200 4.26 14.10 -5.46
C LEU A 200 5.04 15.32 -5.95
N VAL A 201 6.21 15.52 -5.40
CA VAL A 201 7.14 16.58 -5.82
C VAL A 201 7.80 16.14 -7.12
N HIS A 202 7.60 16.91 -8.17
CA HIS A 202 8.33 16.70 -9.43
C HIS A 202 9.76 17.22 -9.29
N HIS A 203 9.89 18.48 -8.87
CA HIS A 203 11.17 19.08 -8.50
C HIS A 203 11.01 20.02 -7.31
N LEU A 204 12.07 20.14 -6.52
CA LEU A 204 12.31 21.20 -5.58
C LEU A 204 13.33 22.14 -6.24
N TYR A 205 13.01 23.42 -6.33
CA TYR A 205 13.86 24.43 -6.99
C TYR A 205 14.30 25.54 -6.05
N LYS A 206 15.46 26.09 -6.34
CA LYS A 206 15.89 27.42 -5.94
C LYS A 206 15.95 28.31 -7.18
N GLY A 207 15.63 29.58 -7.05
CA GLY A 207 15.80 30.56 -8.13
C GLY A 207 15.65 31.99 -7.62
N GLN A 208 16.03 32.99 -8.41
CA GLN A 208 15.85 34.39 -8.08
C GLN A 208 14.61 34.92 -8.80
N LEU A 209 13.67 35.46 -8.04
CA LEU A 209 12.41 35.99 -8.56
C LEU A 209 12.64 37.22 -9.41
N GLN A 210 12.21 37.21 -10.67
CA GLN A 210 12.31 38.34 -11.58
C GLN A 210 11.00 39.13 -11.70
N THR A 211 9.92 38.43 -11.93
CA THR A 211 8.59 39.06 -12.08
C THR A 211 7.47 38.08 -11.81
N VAL A 212 6.31 38.61 -11.46
CA VAL A 212 5.06 37.82 -11.25
C VAL A 212 3.99 38.38 -12.18
N ASN A 213 3.42 37.54 -13.01
CA ASN A 213 2.28 37.88 -13.85
C ASN A 213 1.02 37.22 -13.27
N VAL A 214 0.31 37.95 -12.44
CA VAL A 214 -0.88 37.46 -11.76
C VAL A 214 -2.00 37.18 -12.74
N ARG A 215 -2.14 37.98 -13.80
CA ARG A 215 -3.19 37.83 -14.81
C ARG A 215 -3.04 36.52 -15.58
N ASN A 216 -1.81 36.16 -15.92
CA ASN A 216 -1.49 34.95 -16.66
C ASN A 216 -1.10 33.78 -15.73
N ASN A 217 -1.25 33.97 -14.41
CA ASN A 217 -1.06 32.91 -13.40
C ASN A 217 0.34 32.27 -13.41
N HIS A 218 1.40 33.05 -13.63
CA HIS A 218 2.78 32.58 -13.64
C HIS A 218 3.75 33.54 -12.99
N PHE A 219 4.95 33.09 -12.67
CA PHE A 219 6.10 33.89 -12.28
C PHE A 219 7.33 33.45 -13.06
N ILE A 220 8.30 34.35 -13.14
CA ILE A 220 9.55 34.15 -13.86
C ILE A 220 10.70 34.26 -12.88
N VAL A 221 11.61 33.32 -12.95
CA VAL A 221 12.84 33.28 -12.17
C VAL A 221 14.06 33.22 -13.08
N THR A 222 15.18 33.77 -12.61
CA THR A 222 16.51 33.48 -13.14
C THR A 222 17.18 32.42 -12.27
N ASN A 223 18.16 31.74 -12.82
CA ASN A 223 18.96 30.75 -12.11
C ASN A 223 18.11 29.66 -11.45
N ALA A 224 17.08 29.14 -12.15
CA ALA A 224 16.30 28.03 -11.66
C ALA A 224 17.19 26.79 -11.53
N GLN A 225 17.44 26.36 -10.30
CA GLN A 225 18.31 25.24 -9.94
C GLN A 225 17.47 24.15 -9.31
N PRO A 226 17.31 22.97 -9.92
CA PRO A 226 16.68 21.84 -9.28
C PRO A 226 17.56 21.32 -8.14
N PHE A 227 16.91 20.79 -7.12
CA PHE A 227 17.57 20.07 -6.04
C PHE A 227 17.75 18.61 -6.47
N GLU A 228 18.99 18.21 -6.69
CA GLU A 228 19.39 16.87 -7.10
C GLU A 228 20.69 16.51 -6.38
N ASP A 229 20.87 15.23 -6.12
CA ASP A 229 22.07 14.70 -5.45
C ASP A 229 22.46 15.54 -4.21
N TRP A 230 21.45 15.84 -3.41
CA TRP A 230 21.56 16.55 -2.14
C TRP A 230 22.03 18.01 -2.21
N ALA A 231 22.00 18.63 -3.35
CA ALA A 231 22.37 20.02 -3.52
C ALA A 231 21.49 20.71 -4.56
N PHE A 232 21.40 22.04 -4.47
CA PHE A 232 20.93 22.83 -5.60
C PHE A 232 22.04 22.92 -6.65
N GLY A 233 21.69 22.78 -7.92
CA GLY A 233 22.65 22.78 -9.03
C GLY A 233 23.60 23.99 -8.98
N THR A 234 24.89 23.76 -9.23
CA THR A 234 25.95 24.78 -9.05
C THR A 234 26.13 25.71 -10.24
N ARG A 235 25.47 25.48 -11.36
CA ARG A 235 25.62 26.32 -12.55
C ARG A 235 24.45 27.30 -12.64
N PRO A 236 24.64 28.60 -12.30
CA PRO A 236 23.67 29.62 -12.57
C PRO A 236 23.53 29.71 -14.09
N THR A 237 22.39 29.35 -14.62
CA THR A 237 22.02 29.70 -15.98
C THR A 237 21.32 31.03 -15.92
N ASN A 238 21.87 32.08 -16.58
CA ASN A 238 21.19 33.37 -16.69
C ASN A 238 19.87 33.28 -17.47
N ASN A 239 19.34 32.08 -17.63
CA ASN A 239 18.12 31.83 -18.36
C ASN A 239 16.90 32.16 -17.51
N LEU A 240 15.97 32.87 -18.13
CA LEU A 240 14.65 33.13 -17.57
C LEU A 240 13.79 31.86 -17.72
N THR A 241 13.28 31.35 -16.62
CA THR A 241 12.37 30.20 -16.61
C THR A 241 11.01 30.63 -16.06
N THR A 242 9.95 30.24 -16.77
CA THR A 242 8.57 30.58 -16.41
C THR A 242 7.91 29.37 -15.74
N PHE A 243 7.32 29.60 -14.58
CA PHE A 243 6.57 28.60 -13.84
C PHE A 243 5.13 29.04 -13.62
N SER A 244 4.19 28.14 -13.83
CA SER A 244 2.77 28.39 -13.62
C SER A 244 2.35 28.00 -12.21
N PHE A 245 1.51 28.82 -11.59
CA PHE A 245 0.89 28.48 -10.31
C PHE A 245 -0.20 27.44 -10.50
N SER A 246 -0.30 26.48 -9.57
CA SER A 246 -1.47 25.62 -9.47
C SER A 246 -2.67 26.38 -8.86
N SER A 247 -3.85 25.75 -8.84
CA SER A 247 -5.03 26.29 -8.13
C SER A 247 -4.79 26.37 -6.62
N ASN A 248 -3.93 25.51 -6.09
CA ASN A 248 -3.69 25.32 -4.67
C ASN A 248 -2.38 25.94 -4.18
N THR A 249 -1.64 26.64 -5.08
CA THR A 249 -0.34 27.22 -4.74
C THR A 249 -0.43 28.07 -3.49
N THR A 250 0.39 27.74 -2.50
CA THR A 250 0.58 28.53 -1.29
C THR A 250 1.91 29.26 -1.35
N ILE A 251 1.91 30.53 -0.94
CA ILE A 251 3.09 31.41 -1.03
C ILE A 251 3.35 32.00 0.34
N TYR A 252 4.62 31.98 0.75
CA TYR A 252 5.06 32.50 2.04
C TYR A 252 6.29 33.40 1.90
N ALA A 253 6.33 34.48 2.69
CA ALA A 253 7.53 35.24 2.98
C ALA A 253 7.86 35.02 4.45
N GLY A 254 8.97 34.32 4.71
CA GLY A 254 9.21 33.73 6.02
C GLY A 254 8.04 32.88 6.48
N ASN A 255 7.49 33.16 7.67
CA ASN A 255 6.33 32.45 8.22
C ASN A 255 4.97 33.07 7.81
N LYS A 256 4.96 34.18 7.09
CA LYS A 256 3.76 34.92 6.70
C LYS A 256 3.22 34.44 5.37
N LYS A 257 1.98 33.95 5.35
CA LYS A 257 1.30 33.65 4.09
C LYS A 257 0.98 34.92 3.33
N ILE A 258 1.36 34.98 2.06
CA ILE A 258 1.13 36.09 1.15
C ILE A 258 0.36 35.61 -0.09
N ASN A 259 -0.19 36.57 -0.84
CA ASN A 259 -0.86 36.26 -2.11
C ASN A 259 0.06 36.56 -3.32
N LYS A 260 -0.39 36.14 -4.51
CA LYS A 260 0.38 36.30 -5.76
C LYS A 260 0.71 37.77 -6.07
N ASN A 261 -0.18 38.73 -5.71
CA ASN A 261 0.08 40.16 -5.90
C ASN A 261 1.18 40.65 -4.96
N GLN A 262 1.24 40.14 -3.74
CA GLN A 262 2.27 40.51 -2.78
C GLN A 262 3.63 39.92 -3.11
N LEU A 263 3.68 38.75 -3.79
CA LEU A 263 4.95 38.15 -4.20
C LEU A 263 5.77 39.06 -5.11
N GLN A 264 5.16 39.95 -5.92
CA GLN A 264 5.89 40.90 -6.77
C GLN A 264 6.79 41.87 -6.00
N TYR A 265 6.50 42.10 -4.70
CA TYR A 265 7.33 43.01 -3.88
C TYR A 265 8.67 42.36 -3.47
N TYR A 266 8.82 41.06 -3.68
CA TYR A 266 10.04 40.29 -3.40
C TYR A 266 10.90 40.07 -4.67
N ARG A 267 10.78 40.94 -5.66
CA ARG A 267 11.63 40.91 -6.85
C ARG A 267 13.11 40.94 -6.47
N ASN A 268 13.92 40.12 -7.13
CA ASN A 268 15.34 39.89 -6.88
C ASN A 268 15.66 39.11 -5.58
N SER A 269 14.65 38.69 -4.81
CA SER A 269 14.88 37.77 -3.70
C SER A 269 15.02 36.35 -4.20
N ASP A 270 15.79 35.53 -3.48
CA ASP A 270 15.81 34.10 -3.69
C ASP A 270 14.49 33.48 -3.23
N VAL A 271 14.00 32.54 -4.01
CA VAL A 271 12.77 31.80 -3.74
C VAL A 271 13.04 30.31 -3.85
N TYR A 272 12.42 29.54 -2.95
CA TYR A 272 12.37 28.08 -3.01
C TYR A 272 10.95 27.67 -3.35
N TYR A 273 10.81 26.72 -4.24
CA TYR A 273 9.49 26.26 -4.66
C TYR A 273 9.50 24.81 -5.08
N VAL A 274 8.39 24.14 -4.81
CA VAL A 274 8.14 22.77 -5.26
C VAL A 274 7.13 22.77 -6.38
N THR A 275 7.37 21.88 -7.32
CA THR A 275 6.50 21.67 -8.48
C THR A 275 5.91 20.27 -8.46
N THR A 276 4.76 20.15 -9.08
CA THR A 276 4.06 18.88 -9.34
C THR A 276 3.78 18.77 -10.83
N LYS A 277 3.58 17.55 -11.30
CA LYS A 277 3.19 17.32 -12.69
C LYS A 277 1.68 17.13 -12.79
N GLN A 278 0.98 18.10 -13.37
CA GLN A 278 -0.46 18.05 -13.56
C GLN A 278 -0.78 18.06 -15.06
N PHE A 279 -1.46 17.03 -15.54
CA PHE A 279 -1.80 16.88 -16.97
C PHE A 279 -0.61 17.10 -17.92
N GLY A 280 0.56 16.57 -17.53
CA GLY A 280 1.80 16.71 -18.32
C GLY A 280 2.50 18.08 -18.19
N ARG A 281 1.94 19.03 -17.45
CA ARG A 281 2.54 20.37 -17.20
C ARG A 281 3.10 20.45 -15.79
N GLU A 282 4.23 21.12 -15.67
CA GLU A 282 4.83 21.41 -14.38
C GLU A 282 4.14 22.63 -13.74
N MET A 283 3.59 22.44 -12.54
CA MET A 283 2.82 23.44 -11.80
C MET A 283 3.41 23.62 -10.41
N VAL A 284 3.45 24.85 -9.93
CA VAL A 284 4.00 25.17 -8.60
C VAL A 284 2.93 24.97 -7.51
N GLU A 285 3.29 24.24 -6.45
CA GLU A 285 2.40 23.98 -5.31
C GLU A 285 2.71 24.86 -4.10
N LYS A 286 3.98 25.10 -3.82
CA LYS A 286 4.39 25.91 -2.68
C LYS A 286 5.60 26.75 -3.03
N VAL A 287 5.60 28.00 -2.56
CA VAL A 287 6.71 28.95 -2.71
C VAL A 287 7.05 29.53 -1.34
N VAL A 288 8.33 29.60 -1.01
CA VAL A 288 8.83 30.34 0.15
C VAL A 288 9.93 31.30 -0.28
N VAL A 289 9.83 32.55 0.16
CA VAL A 289 10.80 33.61 -0.12
C VAL A 289 11.85 33.61 0.97
N LEU A 290 13.12 33.66 0.58
CA LEU A 290 14.24 33.90 1.48
C LEU A 290 14.32 35.40 1.79
N GLU A 291 14.25 35.75 3.06
CA GLU A 291 14.26 37.18 3.48
C GLU A 291 15.65 37.65 3.92
N ASN A 292 16.52 36.72 4.35
CA ASN A 292 17.85 37.06 4.87
C ASN A 292 18.94 36.19 4.20
N ASN A 293 19.78 35.53 5.00
CA ASN A 293 20.93 34.77 4.51
C ASN A 293 20.64 33.27 4.51
N GLU A 294 20.92 32.62 3.41
CA GLU A 294 20.86 31.19 3.27
C GLU A 294 21.94 30.50 4.09
N ARG A 295 21.53 29.43 4.80
CA ARG A 295 22.44 28.47 5.44
C ARG A 295 21.89 27.07 5.22
N THR A 296 22.75 26.17 4.80
CA THR A 296 22.42 24.78 4.53
C THR A 296 23.05 23.84 5.53
N PHE A 297 22.35 22.78 5.87
CA PHE A 297 22.78 21.74 6.80
C PHE A 297 22.43 20.39 6.22
N TYR A 298 23.21 19.44 6.62
CA TYR A 298 23.09 18.05 6.23
C TYR A 298 23.32 17.21 7.46
N ASP A 299 22.29 16.52 7.95
CA ASP A 299 22.44 15.75 9.18
C ASP A 299 21.23 14.87 9.47
N GLN A 300 21.43 13.94 10.38
CA GLN A 300 20.37 13.08 10.88
C GLN A 300 19.43 13.83 11.83
N ILE A 301 18.12 13.64 11.64
CA ILE A 301 17.09 14.12 12.58
C ILE A 301 17.05 13.16 13.77
N THR A 302 17.26 13.67 14.98
CA THR A 302 17.25 12.87 16.21
C THR A 302 15.94 12.95 16.98
N THR A 303 15.27 14.10 16.95
CA THR A 303 13.98 14.30 17.61
C THR A 303 13.10 15.26 16.81
N VAL A 304 11.79 15.08 16.89
CA VAL A 304 10.78 15.97 16.31
C VAL A 304 9.75 16.33 17.37
N ASP A 305 9.46 17.62 17.53
CA ASP A 305 8.36 18.13 18.37
C ASP A 305 7.42 18.96 17.49
N THR A 306 6.35 18.35 17.05
CA THR A 306 5.37 18.99 16.16
C THR A 306 4.56 20.07 16.88
N SER A 307 4.41 19.98 18.19
CA SER A 307 3.67 20.96 19.00
C SER A 307 4.41 22.28 19.14
N LYS A 308 5.73 22.21 19.22
CA LYS A 308 6.63 23.38 19.31
C LYS A 308 7.26 23.77 17.99
N GLN A 309 6.91 23.06 16.91
CA GLN A 309 7.39 23.30 15.55
C GLN A 309 8.92 23.31 15.43
N PHE A 310 9.60 22.33 16.01
CA PHE A 310 11.02 22.12 15.82
C PHE A 310 11.39 20.65 15.60
N PHE A 311 12.55 20.45 15.06
CA PHE A 311 13.28 19.18 15.08
C PHE A 311 14.74 19.44 15.46
N ARG A 312 15.45 18.38 15.87
CA ARG A 312 16.85 18.48 16.24
C ARG A 312 17.69 17.69 15.25
N LEU A 313 18.70 18.33 14.71
CA LEU A 313 19.79 17.68 13.99
C LEU A 313 20.86 17.22 14.98
N LYS A 314 21.47 16.08 14.69
CA LYS A 314 22.45 15.40 15.56
C LYS A 314 23.62 16.33 15.96
N ASN A 315 24.24 16.98 14.97
CA ASN A 315 25.42 17.81 15.14
C ASN A 315 25.14 19.31 15.18
N TYR A 316 24.01 19.76 14.59
CA TYR A 316 23.71 21.20 14.43
C TYR A 316 22.61 21.72 15.37
N GLY A 317 21.99 20.85 16.18
CA GLY A 317 21.04 21.26 17.19
C GLY A 317 19.63 21.54 16.67
N LEU A 318 18.94 22.50 17.29
CA LEU A 318 17.54 22.78 17.04
C LEU A 318 17.33 23.56 15.73
N MET A 319 16.32 23.12 14.95
CA MET A 319 15.83 23.73 13.74
C MET A 319 14.33 24.00 13.89
N TYR A 320 13.89 25.23 13.62
CA TYR A 320 12.50 25.63 13.79
C TYR A 320 11.83 25.75 12.42
N TYR A 321 10.77 25.01 12.19
CA TYR A 321 9.98 25.13 10.99
C TYR A 321 8.69 25.93 11.24
N HIS A 322 8.04 26.35 10.19
CA HIS A 322 6.79 27.12 10.23
C HIS A 322 5.83 26.66 9.11
N ASN A 323 4.62 27.20 9.07
CA ASN A 323 3.62 26.81 8.06
C ASN A 323 4.08 27.05 6.61
N GLY A 324 4.98 28.00 6.39
CA GLY A 324 5.58 28.27 5.08
C GLY A 324 6.68 27.30 4.69
N SER A 325 7.29 26.58 5.61
CA SER A 325 8.39 25.67 5.32
C SER A 325 7.97 24.61 4.30
N ILE A 326 8.81 24.39 3.30
CA ILE A 326 8.67 23.31 2.33
C ILE A 326 9.23 22.05 2.97
N LEU A 327 8.37 21.11 3.29
CA LEU A 327 8.75 19.83 3.88
C LEU A 327 8.54 18.75 2.83
N VAL A 328 9.62 18.15 2.38
CA VAL A 328 9.61 17.05 1.42
C VAL A 328 10.10 15.80 2.15
N ARG A 329 9.32 14.74 2.11
CA ARG A 329 9.68 13.45 2.65
C ARG A 329 9.40 12.39 1.60
N ASN A 330 10.43 11.63 1.25
CA ASN A 330 10.30 10.57 0.26
C ASN A 330 9.70 11.03 -1.08
N GLY A 331 10.12 12.21 -1.55
CA GLY A 331 9.62 12.80 -2.79
C GLY A 331 8.18 13.34 -2.72
N ARG A 332 7.59 13.46 -1.53
CA ARG A 332 6.26 14.04 -1.33
C ARG A 332 6.31 15.32 -0.52
N LEU A 333 5.52 16.30 -0.93
CA LEU A 333 5.26 17.48 -0.11
C LEU A 333 4.35 17.07 1.05
N VAL A 334 4.82 17.23 2.28
CA VAL A 334 4.16 16.72 3.47
C VAL A 334 3.90 17.81 4.50
N GLU A 335 3.02 17.50 5.45
CA GLU A 335 2.79 18.34 6.63
C GLU A 335 3.78 18.00 7.76
N PRO A 336 4.02 18.93 8.70
CA PRO A 336 4.93 18.72 9.83
C PRO A 336 4.65 17.49 10.68
N SER A 337 3.38 17.07 10.75
CA SER A 337 2.98 15.87 11.50
C SER A 337 3.57 14.57 10.97
N THR A 338 4.06 14.56 9.73
CA THR A 338 4.71 13.38 9.13
C THR A 338 6.21 13.35 9.32
N LEU A 339 6.83 14.40 9.89
CA LEU A 339 8.25 14.39 10.22
C LEU A 339 8.53 13.33 11.29
N SER A 340 9.57 12.55 11.09
CA SER A 340 10.02 11.53 12.03
C SER A 340 11.51 11.66 12.31
N ALA A 341 11.95 11.11 13.45
CA ALA A 341 13.36 10.93 13.74
C ALA A 341 13.99 9.85 12.84
N TRP A 342 15.31 9.81 12.80
CA TRP A 342 16.17 8.80 12.14
C TRP A 342 16.38 8.98 10.63
N GLY A 343 15.69 9.92 9.97
CA GLY A 343 15.99 10.26 8.58
C GLY A 343 17.15 11.24 8.49
N THR A 344 17.92 11.18 7.41
CA THR A 344 18.88 12.22 7.05
C THR A 344 18.18 13.30 6.26
N ALA A 345 18.40 14.55 6.62
CA ALA A 345 17.75 15.68 6.01
C ALA A 345 18.73 16.70 5.46
N PHE A 346 18.44 17.16 4.27
CA PHE A 346 18.92 18.46 3.82
C PHE A 346 18.00 19.54 4.42
N VAL A 347 18.58 20.51 5.10
CA VAL A 347 17.86 21.58 5.77
C VAL A 347 18.40 22.93 5.32
N LEU A 348 17.51 23.78 4.88
CA LEU A 348 17.84 25.14 4.51
C LEU A 348 17.13 26.11 5.45
N THR A 349 17.94 27.01 6.05
CA THR A 349 17.45 28.00 7.01
C THR A 349 17.66 29.41 6.49
N ASP A 350 16.85 30.33 7.01
CA ASP A 350 16.92 31.77 6.78
C ASP A 350 17.43 32.49 8.03
N GLY A 351 18.45 33.35 7.87
CA GLY A 351 18.95 34.22 8.91
C GLY A 351 20.25 33.80 9.58
N VAL A 352 20.64 34.60 10.56
CA VAL A 352 21.90 34.45 11.31
C VAL A 352 21.77 33.40 12.43
N THR A 353 22.92 32.96 12.92
CA THR A 353 23.24 31.83 13.78
C THR A 353 22.34 31.53 15.01
N LYS A 354 21.46 32.42 15.42
CA LYS A 354 20.62 32.20 16.61
C LYS A 354 19.19 31.75 16.32
N ASN A 355 18.71 31.94 15.09
CA ASN A 355 17.36 31.55 14.69
C ASN A 355 17.47 30.64 13.47
N ASN A 356 17.58 29.34 13.69
CA ASN A 356 17.55 28.35 12.62
C ASN A 356 16.11 28.18 12.10
N THR A 357 15.53 29.27 11.55
CA THR A 357 14.22 29.26 10.92
C THR A 357 14.32 28.52 9.59
N THR A 358 13.67 27.39 9.50
CA THR A 358 13.81 26.45 8.39
C THR A 358 12.81 26.74 7.29
N HIS A 359 13.28 26.97 6.07
CA HIS A 359 12.44 27.16 4.88
C HIS A 359 12.26 25.88 4.08
N VAL A 360 13.29 25.04 4.03
CA VAL A 360 13.25 23.77 3.29
C VAL A 360 13.79 22.66 4.18
N VAL A 361 13.07 21.55 4.21
CA VAL A 361 13.53 20.27 4.77
C VAL A 361 13.26 19.21 3.72
N ASN A 362 14.29 18.56 3.24
CA ASN A 362 14.16 17.42 2.34
C ASN A 362 14.71 16.16 2.99
N ILE A 363 13.81 15.23 3.30
CA ILE A 363 14.14 13.92 3.89
C ILE A 363 13.91 12.89 2.80
N THR A 364 14.97 12.24 2.36
CA THR A 364 14.86 11.29 1.26
C THR A 364 14.79 9.86 1.75
N ASN A 365 15.61 9.50 2.70
CA ASN A 365 15.73 8.15 3.22
C ASN A 365 15.65 8.21 4.74
N ASP A 366 14.49 7.98 5.27
CA ASP A 366 14.28 7.83 6.69
C ASP A 366 14.05 6.36 7.05
N SER A 367 13.77 6.09 8.31
CA SER A 367 13.47 4.75 8.81
C SER A 367 12.18 4.15 8.22
N PHE A 368 11.66 4.71 7.14
CA PHE A 368 10.48 4.18 6.48
C PHE A 368 10.79 2.83 5.86
N LEU A 369 10.03 1.86 6.26
CA LEU A 369 10.16 0.49 5.78
C LEU A 369 9.40 0.32 4.47
N SER A 370 9.94 -0.52 3.60
CA SER A 370 9.29 -0.79 2.32
C SER A 370 7.88 -1.35 2.53
N PRO A 371 6.85 -0.77 1.90
CA PRO A 371 5.49 -1.33 1.93
C PRO A 371 5.44 -2.78 1.46
N ASN A 372 6.41 -3.18 0.65
CA ASN A 372 6.53 -4.56 0.18
C ASN A 372 6.86 -5.56 1.31
N LEU A 373 7.39 -5.07 2.44
CA LEU A 373 7.70 -5.89 3.62
C LEU A 373 6.68 -5.73 4.76
N ALA A 374 5.67 -4.87 4.61
CA ALA A 374 4.70 -4.60 5.68
C ALA A 374 3.91 -5.83 6.13
N THR A 375 3.64 -6.78 5.23
CA THR A 375 2.94 -8.03 5.52
C THR A 375 3.63 -9.25 4.91
N HIS A 376 4.85 -9.06 4.42
CA HIS A 376 5.63 -10.09 3.79
C HIS A 376 6.99 -10.16 4.47
N GLU A 377 7.59 -11.31 4.38
CA GLU A 377 8.90 -11.61 4.91
C GLU A 377 9.84 -11.95 3.76
N LEU A 378 11.10 -11.60 3.91
CA LEU A 378 12.13 -11.93 2.95
C LEU A 378 13.20 -12.77 3.64
N TYR A 379 13.41 -13.97 3.13
CA TYR A 379 14.41 -14.90 3.59
C TYR A 379 15.50 -15.10 2.54
N PHE A 380 16.69 -15.40 3.00
CA PHE A 380 17.77 -15.95 2.20
C PHE A 380 18.22 -17.26 2.82
N GLY A 381 18.26 -18.35 2.06
CA GLY A 381 18.62 -19.66 2.59
C GLY A 381 18.79 -20.69 1.50
N ARG A 382 19.20 -21.91 1.91
CA ARG A 382 19.39 -23.04 1.01
C ARG A 382 18.10 -23.86 0.91
N LEU A 383 17.68 -24.16 -0.30
CA LEU A 383 16.57 -25.06 -0.56
C LEU A 383 17.03 -26.51 -0.28
N SER A 384 16.66 -27.07 0.87
CA SER A 384 17.13 -28.38 1.34
C SER A 384 16.28 -29.52 0.86
N LEU A 385 14.95 -29.35 0.83
CA LEU A 385 13.99 -30.38 0.42
C LEU A 385 12.79 -29.75 -0.29
N VAL A 386 12.26 -30.43 -1.30
CA VAL A 386 11.02 -30.05 -1.97
C VAL A 386 10.06 -31.23 -2.05
N GLU A 387 8.94 -31.13 -1.37
CA GLU A 387 7.82 -32.05 -1.48
C GLU A 387 6.80 -31.52 -2.51
N GLN A 388 7.06 -31.78 -3.78
CA GLN A 388 6.29 -31.20 -4.88
C GLN A 388 4.79 -31.58 -4.80
N ASP A 389 4.47 -32.80 -4.41
CA ASP A 389 3.09 -33.31 -4.32
C ASP A 389 2.31 -32.65 -3.18
N ASN A 390 2.99 -32.24 -2.11
CA ASN A 390 2.42 -31.59 -0.94
C ASN A 390 2.48 -30.05 -1.02
N TYR A 391 3.13 -29.51 -2.04
CA TYR A 391 3.41 -28.08 -2.17
C TYR A 391 4.15 -27.50 -0.95
N LEU A 392 5.09 -28.25 -0.41
CA LEU A 392 5.93 -27.86 0.71
C LEU A 392 7.41 -27.85 0.28
N LEU A 393 8.16 -26.93 0.83
CA LEU A 393 9.61 -26.93 0.76
C LEU A 393 10.21 -26.67 2.13
N GLU A 394 11.42 -27.16 2.33
CA GLU A 394 12.24 -26.88 3.49
C GLU A 394 13.46 -26.06 3.08
N MET A 395 13.73 -25.05 3.86
CA MET A 395 14.88 -24.15 3.73
C MET A 395 15.74 -24.27 4.96
N ASP A 396 17.04 -24.51 4.79
CA ASP A 396 18.03 -24.54 5.86
C ASP A 396 19.13 -23.47 5.63
N ASP A 397 20.07 -23.38 6.56
CA ASP A 397 21.15 -22.37 6.55
C ASP A 397 20.61 -20.98 6.12
N TYR A 398 19.54 -20.55 6.77
CA TYR A 398 18.79 -19.40 6.34
C TYR A 398 18.88 -18.21 7.29
N THR A 399 18.63 -17.05 6.74
CA THR A 399 18.52 -15.76 7.44
C THR A 399 17.22 -15.07 7.02
N LYS A 400 16.71 -14.25 7.90
CA LYS A 400 15.54 -13.40 7.66
C LYS A 400 15.97 -11.94 7.64
N LEU A 401 15.44 -11.18 6.68
CA LEU A 401 15.65 -9.75 6.67
C LEU A 401 14.81 -9.10 7.78
N ASP A 402 15.48 -8.49 8.74
CA ASP A 402 14.86 -7.56 9.67
C ASP A 402 14.64 -6.22 8.98
N SER A 403 13.37 -5.88 8.77
CA SER A 403 12.98 -4.68 8.04
C SER A 403 13.31 -3.38 8.78
N GLY A 404 13.53 -3.41 10.08
CA GLY A 404 13.88 -2.23 10.90
C GLY A 404 15.37 -1.92 10.89
N SER A 405 16.20 -2.94 11.06
CA SER A 405 17.65 -2.80 11.04
C SER A 405 18.27 -3.00 9.65
N HIS A 406 17.49 -3.44 8.66
CA HIS A 406 17.96 -3.85 7.33
C HIS A 406 19.06 -4.92 7.37
N ALA A 407 19.12 -5.67 8.47
CA ALA A 407 20.10 -6.74 8.69
C ALA A 407 19.49 -8.11 8.39
N TRP A 408 20.33 -9.00 7.91
CA TRP A 408 19.98 -10.41 7.73
C TRP A 408 20.29 -11.15 9.02
N LEU A 409 19.27 -11.57 9.74
CA LEU A 409 19.38 -12.22 11.04
C LEU A 409 19.19 -13.72 10.91
N TYR A 410 20.03 -14.48 11.59
CA TYR A 410 19.83 -15.92 11.76
C TYR A 410 18.65 -16.16 12.68
N GLU A 411 17.81 -17.12 12.30
CA GLU A 411 16.69 -17.59 13.12
C GLU A 411 17.18 -18.74 14.01
N GLU A 412 16.46 -18.97 15.12
CA GLU A 412 16.82 -20.06 16.07
C GLU A 412 16.52 -21.47 15.52
N GLU A 413 15.62 -21.57 14.54
CA GLU A 413 15.24 -22.84 13.90
C GLU A 413 16.30 -23.23 12.87
N GLU A 414 16.76 -24.50 12.90
CA GLU A 414 17.76 -25.02 11.95
C GLU A 414 17.22 -25.11 10.52
N ALA A 415 15.91 -25.35 10.38
CA ALA A 415 15.22 -25.43 9.10
C ALA A 415 13.82 -24.84 9.19
N LYS A 416 13.33 -24.29 8.07
CA LYS A 416 12.02 -23.69 7.96
C LYS A 416 11.21 -24.32 6.84
N THR A 417 10.03 -24.84 7.19
CA THR A 417 9.08 -25.36 6.20
C THR A 417 8.17 -24.25 5.73
N LEU A 418 8.06 -24.09 4.42
CA LEU A 418 7.21 -23.11 3.75
C LEU A 418 6.32 -23.79 2.72
N SER A 419 5.12 -23.26 2.52
CA SER A 419 4.22 -23.73 1.47
C SER A 419 4.41 -22.91 0.18
N PHE A 420 4.14 -23.53 -0.97
CA PHE A 420 4.11 -22.87 -2.25
C PHE A 420 2.88 -23.30 -3.07
N SER A 421 2.70 -22.75 -4.25
CA SER A 421 1.59 -23.12 -5.14
C SER A 421 2.00 -23.01 -6.61
N ASN A 422 1.12 -23.42 -7.50
CA ASN A 422 1.32 -23.23 -8.95
C ASN A 422 1.41 -21.75 -9.37
N SER A 423 0.99 -20.82 -8.52
CA SER A 423 1.10 -19.38 -8.75
C SER A 423 2.40 -18.78 -8.20
N THR A 424 3.19 -19.54 -7.45
CA THR A 424 4.50 -19.10 -6.95
C THR A 424 5.45 -18.83 -8.12
N VAL A 425 5.98 -17.63 -8.18
CA VAL A 425 6.94 -17.25 -9.22
C VAL A 425 8.31 -17.78 -8.84
N VAL A 426 8.89 -18.63 -9.68
CA VAL A 426 10.22 -19.18 -9.47
C VAL A 426 11.15 -18.69 -10.58
N THR A 427 12.23 -18.03 -10.20
CA THR A 427 13.27 -17.56 -11.11
C THR A 427 14.61 -18.09 -10.67
N GLN A 428 15.55 -18.21 -11.60
CA GLN A 428 16.92 -18.64 -11.29
C GLN A 428 17.94 -17.91 -12.17
N SER A 429 19.12 -17.76 -11.64
CA SER A 429 20.25 -17.28 -12.45
C SER A 429 20.62 -18.30 -13.53
N VAL A 430 20.77 -17.82 -14.75
CA VAL A 430 21.21 -18.62 -15.90
C VAL A 430 22.58 -18.09 -16.36
N GLY A 431 23.64 -18.67 -15.85
CA GLY A 431 24.99 -18.18 -16.12
C GLY A 431 25.22 -16.78 -15.56
N SER A 432 25.98 -15.96 -16.26
CA SER A 432 26.30 -14.58 -15.86
C SER A 432 25.36 -13.52 -16.48
N THR A 433 24.34 -13.88 -17.23
CA THR A 433 23.64 -12.94 -18.11
C THR A 433 22.13 -12.86 -17.96
N GLY A 434 21.52 -13.55 -17.00
CA GLY A 434 20.08 -13.43 -16.88
C GLY A 434 19.42 -14.40 -15.90
N VAL A 435 18.11 -14.27 -15.80
CA VAL A 435 17.23 -15.08 -14.94
C VAL A 435 16.24 -15.82 -15.82
N ALA A 436 16.09 -17.12 -15.61
CA ALA A 436 15.09 -17.93 -16.29
C ALA A 436 14.00 -18.40 -15.32
N ILE A 437 12.78 -18.57 -15.85
CA ILE A 437 11.67 -19.14 -15.09
C ILE A 437 11.91 -20.62 -14.88
N ALA A 438 11.95 -21.08 -13.64
CA ALA A 438 12.09 -22.49 -13.31
C ALA A 438 10.74 -23.23 -13.39
N SER A 439 10.72 -24.40 -14.03
CA SER A 439 9.52 -25.22 -14.20
C SER A 439 9.21 -26.12 -13.00
N SER A 440 10.20 -26.39 -12.14
CA SER A 440 10.05 -27.22 -10.94
C SER A 440 11.07 -26.84 -9.89
N LEU A 441 10.63 -26.74 -8.64
CA LEU A 441 11.52 -26.42 -7.52
C LEU A 441 12.42 -27.61 -7.13
N GLN A 442 11.94 -28.84 -7.27
CA GLN A 442 12.66 -30.05 -6.83
C GLN A 442 14.03 -30.20 -7.50
N VAL A 443 14.17 -29.85 -8.76
CA VAL A 443 15.46 -29.95 -9.46
C VAL A 443 16.50 -28.92 -8.98
N HIS A 444 16.11 -28.03 -8.10
CA HIS A 444 16.94 -26.96 -7.55
C HIS A 444 17.36 -27.19 -6.09
N GLU A 445 17.07 -28.35 -5.53
CA GLU A 445 17.55 -28.71 -4.18
C GLU A 445 19.07 -28.52 -4.08
N GLY A 446 19.51 -27.98 -2.93
CA GLY A 446 20.88 -27.63 -2.63
C GLY A 446 21.33 -26.25 -3.16
N LYS A 447 20.45 -25.49 -3.82
CA LYS A 447 20.74 -24.10 -4.21
C LYS A 447 20.28 -23.12 -3.15
N TYR A 448 21.04 -22.04 -3.01
CA TYR A 448 20.60 -20.86 -2.24
C TYR A 448 19.67 -20.01 -3.07
N GLY A 449 18.83 -19.24 -2.38
CA GLY A 449 17.91 -18.31 -3.03
C GLY A 449 17.27 -17.34 -2.04
N TYR A 450 16.53 -16.40 -2.61
CA TYR A 450 15.70 -15.45 -1.89
C TYR A 450 14.25 -15.90 -1.95
N PHE A 451 13.59 -15.93 -0.80
CA PHE A 451 12.21 -16.38 -0.65
C PHE A 451 11.36 -15.23 -0.14
N TYR A 452 10.46 -14.76 -0.96
CA TYR A 452 9.50 -13.72 -0.61
C TYR A 452 8.19 -14.38 -0.16
N VAL A 453 7.87 -14.23 1.12
CA VAL A 453 6.88 -15.06 1.83
C VAL A 453 5.79 -14.20 2.44
N LYS A 454 4.55 -14.67 2.40
CA LYS A 454 3.42 -14.12 3.12
C LYS A 454 2.72 -15.22 3.92
N ASP A 455 2.60 -15.03 5.24
CA ASP A 455 1.91 -15.96 6.13
C ASP A 455 2.37 -17.44 5.95
N GLY A 456 3.68 -17.65 5.79
CA GLY A 456 4.27 -18.98 5.55
C GLY A 456 4.09 -19.50 4.12
N HIS A 457 3.48 -18.72 3.22
CA HIS A 457 3.27 -19.09 1.82
C HIS A 457 4.17 -18.27 0.89
N ILE A 458 4.94 -18.96 0.06
CA ILE A 458 5.91 -18.34 -0.85
C ILE A 458 5.20 -17.69 -2.04
N GLN A 459 5.46 -16.41 -2.25
CA GLN A 459 4.95 -15.65 -3.40
C GLN A 459 5.95 -15.66 -4.56
N ALA A 460 7.25 -15.55 -4.26
CA ALA A 460 8.30 -15.60 -5.25
C ALA A 460 9.57 -16.24 -4.67
N VAL A 461 10.29 -16.96 -5.51
CA VAL A 461 11.63 -17.51 -5.22
C VAL A 461 12.59 -17.04 -6.31
N HIS A 462 13.76 -16.59 -5.91
CA HIS A 462 14.86 -16.30 -6.83
C HIS A 462 16.09 -17.13 -6.43
N LEU A 463 16.39 -18.15 -7.22
CA LEU A 463 17.50 -19.09 -6.97
C LEU A 463 18.80 -18.54 -7.56
N VAL A 464 19.80 -18.33 -6.74
CA VAL A 464 21.09 -17.72 -7.17
C VAL A 464 22.17 -18.73 -7.49
N GLY A 465 22.18 -19.90 -6.87
CA GLY A 465 23.19 -20.92 -7.14
C GLY A 465 23.48 -21.77 -5.92
N ARG A 466 24.65 -22.44 -5.91
CA ARG A 466 25.10 -23.27 -4.79
C ARG A 466 25.95 -22.50 -3.79
N ASP A 467 26.44 -21.34 -4.19
CA ASP A 467 27.24 -20.47 -3.32
C ASP A 467 26.33 -19.55 -2.52
N LYS A 468 26.73 -19.29 -1.27
CA LYS A 468 25.99 -18.41 -0.36
C LYS A 468 26.32 -16.94 -0.64
N LEU A 469 25.60 -16.33 -1.58
CA LEU A 469 25.73 -14.91 -1.94
C LEU A 469 24.67 -14.07 -1.23
N GLN A 470 24.89 -13.79 0.04
CA GLN A 470 23.99 -12.99 0.86
C GLN A 470 24.29 -11.50 0.73
N PRO A 471 23.28 -10.61 0.61
CA PRO A 471 23.51 -9.17 0.59
C PRO A 471 24.16 -8.65 1.88
N THR A 472 25.08 -7.72 1.72
CA THR A 472 25.83 -7.12 2.84
C THR A 472 25.57 -5.62 3.00
N THR A 473 25.17 -4.95 1.94
CA THR A 473 24.95 -3.50 1.93
C THR A 473 23.51 -3.16 1.52
N THR A 474 22.93 -2.20 2.20
CA THR A 474 21.61 -1.68 1.88
C THR A 474 21.74 -0.24 1.43
N LEU A 475 21.23 0.05 0.22
CA LEU A 475 21.15 1.37 -0.38
C LEU A 475 19.69 1.77 -0.55
N ALA A 476 19.40 3.06 -0.48
CA ALA A 476 18.12 3.61 -0.88
C ALA A 476 18.34 4.83 -1.76
N GLY A 477 17.44 5.04 -2.72
CA GLY A 477 17.55 6.16 -3.64
C GLY A 477 16.38 6.22 -4.60
N ARG A 478 16.53 7.01 -5.66
CA ARG A 478 15.56 7.11 -6.74
C ARG A 478 16.21 6.79 -8.08
N ILE A 479 15.46 6.10 -8.93
CA ILE A 479 15.92 5.79 -10.29
C ILE A 479 16.08 7.09 -11.07
N ALA A 480 17.31 7.39 -11.50
CA ALA A 480 17.60 8.50 -12.40
C ALA A 480 17.34 8.10 -13.85
N SER A 481 17.90 6.97 -14.27
CA SER A 481 17.71 6.41 -15.60
C SER A 481 17.88 4.90 -15.63
N ILE A 482 17.32 4.27 -16.65
CA ILE A 482 17.40 2.83 -16.90
C ILE A 482 17.89 2.67 -18.34
N ASN A 483 19.02 2.04 -18.51
CA ASN A 483 19.59 1.72 -19.83
C ASN A 483 19.49 0.21 -20.05
N ILE A 484 18.52 -0.23 -20.85
CA ILE A 484 18.37 -1.65 -21.20
C ILE A 484 19.50 -2.07 -22.13
N ILE A 485 20.35 -2.98 -21.68
CA ILE A 485 21.48 -3.52 -22.43
C ILE A 485 21.00 -4.66 -23.33
N ASP A 486 20.21 -5.58 -22.76
CA ASP A 486 19.57 -6.68 -23.48
C ASP A 486 18.09 -6.77 -23.04
N LYS A 487 17.18 -6.88 -23.99
CA LYS A 487 15.74 -6.97 -23.72
C LYS A 487 15.31 -8.32 -23.18
N GLY A 488 16.23 -9.27 -23.09
CA GLY A 488 15.92 -10.64 -22.74
C GLY A 488 15.13 -11.39 -23.82
N SER A 489 14.66 -12.56 -23.47
CA SER A 489 13.87 -13.42 -24.35
C SER A 489 12.81 -14.17 -23.55
N ILE A 490 12.02 -15.04 -24.18
CA ILE A 490 11.02 -15.85 -23.46
C ILE A 490 11.71 -16.66 -22.36
N GLY A 491 11.34 -16.40 -21.11
CA GLY A 491 11.89 -17.05 -19.92
C GLY A 491 13.24 -16.49 -19.44
N VAL A 492 13.77 -15.44 -20.08
CA VAL A 492 15.00 -14.77 -19.64
C VAL A 492 14.72 -13.28 -19.46
N ASP A 493 14.98 -12.76 -18.27
CA ASP A 493 14.79 -11.34 -17.98
C ASP A 493 15.78 -10.45 -18.76
N ALA A 494 15.38 -9.20 -18.95
CA ALA A 494 16.24 -8.17 -19.51
C ALA A 494 17.44 -7.92 -18.59
N THR A 495 18.53 -7.42 -19.17
CA THR A 495 19.66 -6.87 -18.43
C THR A 495 19.74 -5.37 -18.64
N ALA A 496 20.10 -4.62 -17.60
CA ALA A 496 20.15 -3.18 -17.67
C ALA A 496 21.24 -2.58 -16.76
N GLU A 497 21.64 -1.37 -17.07
CA GLU A 497 22.34 -0.49 -16.16
C GLU A 497 21.34 0.48 -15.54
N LEU A 498 21.33 0.53 -14.21
CA LEU A 498 20.47 1.41 -13.43
C LEU A 498 21.31 2.54 -12.85
N ALA A 499 21.00 3.78 -13.19
CA ALA A 499 21.54 4.93 -12.49
C ALA A 499 20.58 5.36 -11.36
N VAL A 500 21.10 5.47 -10.14
CA VAL A 500 20.34 5.82 -8.94
C VAL A 500 20.86 7.12 -8.39
N LYS A 501 19.96 8.09 -8.17
CA LYS A 501 20.22 9.40 -7.57
C LYS A 501 19.70 9.47 -6.14
N ASP A 502 20.12 10.49 -5.40
CA ASP A 502 19.77 10.72 -3.99
C ASP A 502 20.07 9.47 -3.13
N VAL A 503 21.22 8.86 -3.37
CA VAL A 503 21.59 7.57 -2.77
C VAL A 503 22.06 7.78 -1.34
N SER A 504 21.48 7.00 -0.43
CA SER A 504 21.95 6.85 0.94
C SER A 504 22.23 5.38 1.22
N GLN A 505 23.28 5.13 1.99
CA GLN A 505 23.65 3.82 2.49
C GLN A 505 23.18 3.68 3.94
N TRP A 506 22.60 2.53 4.27
CA TRP A 506 22.30 2.19 5.67
C TRP A 506 23.57 1.79 6.40
N TYR A 507 23.87 2.48 7.50
CA TYR A 507 25.02 2.21 8.33
C TYR A 507 24.72 2.51 9.80
N GLU A 508 24.93 1.54 10.68
CA GLU A 508 24.79 1.68 12.14
C GLU A 508 23.49 2.37 12.61
N GLY A 509 22.35 2.01 11.97
CA GLY A 509 21.04 2.54 12.37
C GLY A 509 20.68 3.90 11.77
N ALA A 510 21.42 4.38 10.77
CA ALA A 510 21.14 5.62 10.08
C ALA A 510 21.36 5.51 8.57
N TRP A 511 20.62 6.30 7.81
CA TRP A 511 20.88 6.51 6.39
C TRP A 511 21.94 7.60 6.23
N LEU A 512 23.04 7.25 5.59
CA LEU A 512 24.14 8.18 5.28
C LEU A 512 24.13 8.47 3.78
N ASP A 513 24.21 9.74 3.44
CA ASP A 513 24.32 10.18 2.06
C ASP A 513 25.64 9.74 1.42
N THR A 514 25.60 9.19 0.22
CA THR A 514 26.80 8.82 -0.54
C THR A 514 27.36 9.99 -1.36
N GLY A 515 26.58 11.06 -1.56
CA GLY A 515 26.97 12.26 -2.28
C GLY A 515 27.25 12.07 -3.77
N ARG A 516 26.83 10.94 -4.35
CA ARG A 516 27.09 10.62 -5.76
C ARG A 516 25.96 9.81 -6.38
N LEU A 517 25.92 9.83 -7.71
CA LEU A 517 25.11 8.92 -8.51
C LEU A 517 25.72 7.52 -8.45
N GLU A 518 24.92 6.53 -8.16
CA GLU A 518 25.36 5.13 -8.18
C GLU A 518 24.90 4.45 -9.46
N HIS A 519 25.77 3.63 -10.04
CA HIS A 519 25.51 2.83 -11.23
C HIS A 519 25.53 1.36 -10.88
N LEU A 520 24.42 0.68 -11.10
CA LEU A 520 24.23 -0.74 -10.76
C LEU A 520 23.95 -1.54 -12.02
N GLN A 521 24.60 -2.69 -12.14
CA GLN A 521 24.28 -3.66 -13.17
C GLN A 521 23.15 -4.57 -12.70
N LEU A 522 22.09 -4.66 -13.50
CA LEU A 522 20.94 -5.52 -13.23
C LEU A 522 20.95 -6.69 -14.19
N SER A 523 21.41 -7.84 -13.73
CA SER A 523 21.43 -9.06 -14.54
C SER A 523 20.78 -10.27 -13.87
N GLN A 524 20.75 -10.28 -12.53
CA GLN A 524 20.26 -11.40 -11.74
C GLN A 524 19.67 -10.86 -10.44
N VAL A 525 18.57 -10.11 -10.54
CA VAL A 525 18.00 -9.34 -9.44
C VAL A 525 16.56 -9.74 -9.18
N LEU A 526 16.21 -9.95 -7.92
CA LEU A 526 14.82 -10.06 -7.50
C LEU A 526 14.22 -8.66 -7.32
N ILE A 527 13.32 -8.27 -8.20
CA ILE A 527 12.65 -6.96 -8.13
C ILE A 527 11.21 -7.15 -7.65
N ILE A 528 10.85 -6.45 -6.57
CA ILE A 528 9.52 -6.52 -5.96
C ILE A 528 8.89 -5.14 -5.98
N LYS A 529 7.72 -5.03 -6.59
CA LYS A 529 6.84 -3.84 -6.59
C LYS A 529 5.41 -4.28 -6.29
N ASP A 530 4.70 -3.52 -5.45
CA ASP A 530 3.31 -3.82 -5.07
C ASP A 530 3.14 -5.27 -4.58
N ARG A 531 4.14 -5.75 -3.81
CA ARG A 531 4.23 -7.12 -3.25
C ARG A 531 4.25 -8.23 -4.28
N LYS A 532 4.63 -7.93 -5.51
CA LYS A 532 4.77 -8.89 -6.61
C LYS A 532 6.14 -8.76 -7.23
N ARG A 533 6.65 -9.88 -7.69
CA ARG A 533 7.84 -9.85 -8.56
C ARG A 533 7.49 -9.13 -9.85
N ILE A 534 8.36 -8.20 -10.24
CA ILE A 534 8.30 -7.51 -11.53
C ILE A 534 9.59 -7.73 -12.32
N THR A 535 9.58 -7.37 -13.60
CA THR A 535 10.72 -7.39 -14.49
C THR A 535 11.37 -6.00 -14.62
N ILE A 536 12.62 -5.95 -15.08
CA ILE A 536 13.40 -4.71 -15.20
C ILE A 536 12.68 -3.65 -16.05
N ASP A 537 12.01 -4.06 -17.12
CA ASP A 537 11.27 -3.17 -18.03
C ASP A 537 10.06 -2.49 -17.38
N GLN A 538 9.63 -2.94 -16.22
CA GLN A 538 8.54 -2.34 -15.45
C GLN A 538 9.02 -1.26 -14.47
N LEU A 539 10.33 -1.12 -14.27
CA LEU A 539 10.93 -0.02 -13.52
C LEU A 539 10.75 1.31 -14.26
N LYS A 540 10.62 2.39 -13.51
CA LYS A 540 10.42 3.73 -14.08
C LYS A 540 11.39 4.74 -13.47
N PRO A 541 11.83 5.75 -14.24
CA PRO A 541 12.52 6.90 -13.67
C PRO A 541 11.70 7.55 -12.56
N ASN A 542 12.39 7.94 -11.50
CA ASN A 542 11.87 8.47 -10.24
C ASN A 542 11.15 7.44 -9.33
N ASP A 543 11.04 6.16 -9.71
CA ASP A 543 10.69 5.13 -8.73
C ASP A 543 11.69 5.20 -7.57
N ARG A 544 11.18 5.17 -6.37
CA ARG A 544 11.98 5.09 -5.16
C ARG A 544 12.28 3.64 -4.86
N ILE A 545 13.53 3.33 -4.56
CA ILE A 545 13.98 1.95 -4.39
C ILE A 545 14.82 1.78 -3.14
N VAL A 546 14.72 0.59 -2.55
CA VAL A 546 15.67 0.06 -1.58
C VAL A 546 16.37 -1.11 -2.25
N ILE A 547 17.70 -1.11 -2.21
CA ILE A 547 18.54 -2.05 -2.92
C ILE A 547 19.40 -2.77 -1.89
N PHE A 548 19.42 -4.09 -1.97
CA PHE A 548 20.34 -4.93 -1.22
C PHE A 548 21.42 -5.41 -2.17
N THR A 549 22.67 -5.05 -1.89
CA THR A 549 23.82 -5.40 -2.71
C THR A 549 24.74 -6.34 -1.96
N ASP A 550 25.52 -7.12 -2.69
CA ASP A 550 26.65 -7.86 -2.14
C ASP A 550 27.86 -6.95 -1.83
N ASP A 551 28.97 -7.51 -1.44
CA ASP A 551 30.21 -6.81 -1.13
C ASP A 551 30.89 -6.19 -2.37
N MET A 552 30.51 -6.62 -3.58
CA MET A 552 30.97 -6.03 -4.85
C MET A 552 30.03 -4.94 -5.38
N PHE A 553 29.00 -4.58 -4.63
CA PHE A 553 27.93 -3.65 -4.99
C PHE A 553 27.02 -4.13 -6.13
N ASP A 554 27.02 -5.45 -6.41
CA ASP A 554 26.05 -6.01 -7.33
C ASP A 554 24.68 -6.14 -6.66
N ALA A 555 23.65 -5.59 -7.31
CA ALA A 555 22.30 -5.62 -6.79
C ALA A 555 21.75 -7.04 -6.77
N GLN A 556 21.28 -7.51 -5.63
CA GLN A 556 20.67 -8.81 -5.42
C GLN A 556 19.15 -8.73 -5.34
N ILE A 557 18.66 -7.69 -4.64
CA ILE A 557 17.22 -7.45 -4.45
C ILE A 557 16.95 -5.97 -4.59
N ILE A 558 15.84 -5.65 -5.26
CA ILE A 558 15.31 -4.28 -5.33
C ILE A 558 13.86 -4.29 -4.85
N LEU A 559 13.57 -3.50 -3.83
CA LEU A 559 12.21 -3.21 -3.38
C LEU A 559 11.80 -1.85 -3.93
N VAL A 560 10.81 -1.82 -4.79
CA VAL A 560 10.32 -0.58 -5.42
C VAL A 560 9.19 0.00 -4.57
N ASN A 561 9.41 1.21 -4.09
CA ASN A 561 8.43 2.01 -3.37
C ASN A 561 8.03 3.18 -4.28
N GLU A 562 6.75 3.43 -4.48
CA GLU A 562 6.29 4.55 -5.35
C GLU A 562 6.50 5.92 -4.70
#